data_312598e855342b7333429def54d3fcd0
#
_entry.id   312598e855342b7333429def54d3fcd0
#
_cell.length_a   1.000
_cell.length_b   1.000
_cell.length_c   1.000
_cell.angle_alpha   90.00
_cell.angle_beta   90.00
_cell.angle_gamma   90.00
#
_symmetry.space_group_name_H-M   'P 1'
#
loop_
_entity.id
_entity.type
_entity.pdbx_description
1 polymer ?
#
loop_
_entity_poly.entity_id
_entity_poly.type
_entity_poly.pdbx_seq_one_letter_code
_entity_poly.pdbx_strand_id
1 'polypeptide(L)'
;MENQNEILSIIVPVYNSKKYLTRCVESITNQSYLNIEIILIDDGSTDGSAELCDELEKRNRRIRVFHQKNSGPGAARNLGLLNATGSYITFVDSDDCVESDGYNKILNKEYKSADVIIGQWHTIFENGKVEQNTFNNSREISRDKVVKNIIRYDNKCGGGYPWNKIINWKKIKERAGKAILFDESLKVYEDKCWILDILKYSQKVVLADVYIYNYYYYNESLSHSLLG
;
A
#
# COMPACT_ATOMS: atom_id res chain seq x y z
N MET A 1 -11.66 10.60 -25.15
CA MET A 1 -11.11 11.53 -24.14
C MET A 1 -10.85 10.70 -22.89
N GLU A 2 -9.61 10.29 -22.66
CA GLU A 2 -9.24 9.52 -21.48
C GLU A 2 -9.36 10.43 -20.24
N ASN A 3 -10.07 9.94 -19.24
CA ASN A 3 -10.23 10.64 -17.94
C ASN A 3 -8.85 10.77 -17.27
N GLN A 4 -8.20 11.91 -17.44
CA GLN A 4 -6.91 12.27 -16.79
C GLN A 4 -7.03 12.52 -15.28
N ASN A 5 -8.18 12.20 -14.65
CA ASN A 5 -8.48 12.60 -13.27
C ASN A 5 -8.76 11.44 -12.30
N GLU A 6 -8.15 10.26 -12.52
CA GLU A 6 -8.30 9.19 -11.54
C GLU A 6 -7.31 9.37 -10.39
N ILE A 7 -7.80 9.74 -9.22
CA ILE A 7 -6.98 9.94 -8.01
C ILE A 7 -6.52 8.57 -7.48
N LEU A 8 -5.24 8.48 -7.10
CA LEU A 8 -4.69 7.39 -6.29
C LEU A 8 -4.63 7.85 -4.83
N SER A 9 -5.42 7.21 -3.98
CA SER A 9 -5.32 7.41 -2.51
C SER A 9 -4.22 6.52 -1.96
N ILE A 10 -3.21 7.14 -1.35
CA ILE A 10 -2.08 6.48 -0.72
C ILE A 10 -2.27 6.55 0.78
N ILE A 11 -2.55 5.41 1.40
CA ILE A 11 -2.84 5.29 2.82
C ILE A 11 -1.57 4.88 3.56
N VAL A 12 -1.17 5.67 4.54
CA VAL A 12 0.05 5.47 5.33
C VAL A 12 -0.34 5.34 6.80
N PRO A 13 -0.42 4.12 7.36
CA PRO A 13 -0.54 3.95 8.80
C PRO A 13 0.77 4.37 9.48
N VAL A 14 0.68 5.15 10.54
CA VAL A 14 1.82 5.71 11.27
C VAL A 14 1.69 5.32 12.73
N TYR A 15 2.70 4.64 13.27
CA TYR A 15 2.84 4.37 14.69
C TYR A 15 4.30 4.37 15.09
N ASN A 16 4.70 5.35 15.92
CA ASN A 16 6.08 5.51 16.40
C ASN A 16 7.14 5.42 15.29
N SER A 17 6.94 6.17 14.21
CA SER A 17 7.76 6.14 12.99
C SER A 17 8.48 7.45 12.70
N LYS A 18 8.63 8.35 13.68
CA LYS A 18 9.23 9.68 13.50
C LYS A 18 10.55 9.66 12.73
N LYS A 19 11.39 8.66 12.99
CA LYS A 19 12.70 8.49 12.36
C LYS A 19 12.62 8.33 10.84
N TYR A 20 11.54 7.73 10.33
CA TYR A 20 11.43 7.29 8.93
C TYR A 20 10.38 8.07 8.14
N LEU A 21 9.38 8.63 8.82
CA LEU A 21 8.17 9.21 8.23
C LEU A 21 8.47 10.30 7.19
N THR A 22 9.44 11.19 7.44
CA THR A 22 9.80 12.25 6.48
C THR A 22 10.25 11.64 5.16
N ARG A 23 11.18 10.67 5.18
CA ARG A 23 11.69 9.98 4.00
C ARG A 23 10.56 9.27 3.24
N CYS A 24 9.67 8.59 3.97
CA CYS A 24 8.51 7.90 3.41
C CYS A 24 7.64 8.90 2.64
N VAL A 25 7.20 9.97 3.29
CA VAL A 25 6.29 10.97 2.71
C VAL A 25 6.95 11.72 1.55
N GLU A 26 8.24 12.04 1.64
CA GLU A 26 8.99 12.65 0.53
C GLU A 26 9.04 11.74 -0.70
N SER A 27 9.21 10.43 -0.53
CA SER A 27 9.18 9.48 -1.64
C SER A 27 7.82 9.46 -2.35
N ILE A 28 6.74 9.66 -1.61
CA ILE A 28 5.38 9.72 -2.14
C ILE A 28 5.10 11.08 -2.80
N THR A 29 5.49 12.17 -2.15
CA THR A 29 5.21 13.53 -2.66
C THR A 29 6.00 13.86 -3.94
N ASN A 30 7.15 13.21 -4.15
CA ASN A 30 8.01 13.36 -5.31
C ASN A 30 7.64 12.42 -6.48
N GLN A 31 6.50 11.72 -6.39
CA GLN A 31 6.02 10.89 -7.50
C GLN A 31 5.72 11.72 -8.75
N SER A 32 6.08 11.17 -9.92
CA SER A 32 5.74 11.76 -11.23
C SER A 32 4.23 11.66 -11.56
N TYR A 33 3.50 10.74 -10.93
CA TYR A 33 2.04 10.71 -10.99
C TYR A 33 1.45 11.73 -10.01
N LEU A 34 0.91 12.84 -10.54
CA LEU A 34 0.52 13.99 -9.74
C LEU A 34 -0.87 13.89 -9.10
N ASN A 35 -1.75 13.04 -9.65
CA ASN A 35 -3.12 12.87 -9.15
C ASN A 35 -3.16 11.94 -7.94
N ILE A 36 -2.53 12.34 -6.86
CA ILE A 36 -2.48 11.59 -5.60
C ILE A 36 -3.11 12.40 -4.46
N GLU A 37 -3.75 11.70 -3.56
CA GLU A 37 -3.98 12.14 -2.17
C GLU A 37 -3.21 11.21 -1.22
N ILE A 38 -2.67 11.76 -0.16
CA ILE A 38 -1.89 11.05 0.85
C ILE A 38 -2.67 11.12 2.15
N ILE A 39 -2.99 9.99 2.73
CA ILE A 39 -3.78 9.89 3.95
C ILE A 39 -2.88 9.27 5.03
N LEU A 40 -2.37 10.13 5.92
CA LEU A 40 -1.59 9.71 7.08
C LEU A 40 -2.55 9.40 8.23
N ILE A 41 -2.44 8.20 8.79
CA ILE A 41 -3.25 7.79 9.94
C ILE A 41 -2.32 7.56 11.13
N ASP A 42 -2.24 8.53 12.02
CA ASP A 42 -1.51 8.36 13.27
C ASP A 42 -2.32 7.48 14.23
N ASP A 43 -1.80 6.32 14.54
CA ASP A 43 -2.40 5.32 15.42
C ASP A 43 -1.94 5.49 16.87
N GLY A 44 -2.01 6.72 17.39
CA GLY A 44 -1.68 7.06 18.77
C GLY A 44 -0.19 6.98 19.09
N SER A 45 0.65 7.56 18.23
CA SER A 45 2.10 7.63 18.42
C SER A 45 2.49 8.45 19.66
N THR A 46 3.63 8.09 20.27
CA THR A 46 4.18 8.72 21.46
C THR A 46 5.61 9.26 21.28
N ASP A 47 6.17 9.11 20.08
CA ASP A 47 7.56 9.47 19.75
C ASP A 47 7.70 10.83 19.04
N GLY A 48 6.56 11.55 18.83
CA GLY A 48 6.48 12.80 18.06
C GLY A 48 6.15 12.59 16.58
N SER A 49 5.70 11.40 16.19
CA SER A 49 5.18 11.14 14.84
C SER A 49 3.88 11.89 14.57
N ALA A 50 3.01 12.04 15.57
CA ALA A 50 1.74 12.75 15.44
C ALA A 50 1.96 14.22 15.03
N GLU A 51 2.82 14.93 15.75
CA GLU A 51 3.19 16.32 15.48
C GLU A 51 3.85 16.46 14.10
N LEU A 52 4.68 15.48 13.71
CA LEU A 52 5.31 15.45 12.39
C LEU A 52 4.28 15.24 11.28
N CYS A 53 3.26 14.42 11.47
CA CYS A 53 2.14 14.29 10.53
C CYS A 53 1.47 15.65 10.29
N ASP A 54 1.12 16.38 11.36
CA ASP A 54 0.49 17.71 11.29
C ASP A 54 1.37 18.73 10.56
N GLU A 55 2.70 18.68 10.77
CA GLU A 55 3.62 19.53 10.05
C GLU A 55 3.68 19.21 8.55
N LEU A 56 3.66 17.94 8.19
CA LEU A 56 3.65 17.49 6.79
C LEU A 56 2.38 17.89 6.07
N GLU A 57 1.21 17.79 6.73
CA GLU A 57 -0.08 18.27 6.19
C GLU A 57 -0.04 19.77 5.89
N LYS A 58 0.46 20.59 6.83
CA LYS A 58 0.59 22.05 6.62
C LYS A 58 1.49 22.41 5.44
N ARG A 59 2.47 21.57 5.12
CA ARG A 59 3.44 21.82 4.03
C ARG A 59 2.94 21.37 2.65
N ASN A 60 1.99 20.41 2.58
CA ASN A 60 1.55 19.85 1.31
C ASN A 60 0.05 19.56 1.30
N ARG A 61 -0.70 20.32 0.52
CA ARG A 61 -2.17 20.23 0.39
C ARG A 61 -2.71 18.86 -0.09
N ARG A 62 -1.84 17.99 -0.59
CA ARG A 62 -2.21 16.61 -0.98
C ARG A 62 -2.24 15.65 0.21
N ILE A 63 -1.72 16.09 1.37
CA ILE A 63 -1.68 15.31 2.61
C ILE A 63 -2.90 15.66 3.44
N ARG A 64 -3.52 14.64 4.01
CA ARG A 64 -4.58 14.71 5.01
C ARG A 64 -4.21 13.82 6.18
N VAL A 65 -4.36 14.32 7.40
CA VAL A 65 -3.99 13.60 8.63
C VAL A 65 -5.24 13.26 9.43
N PHE A 66 -5.24 12.07 9.99
CA PHE A 66 -6.23 11.61 10.95
C PHE A 66 -5.52 10.96 12.13
N HIS A 67 -5.93 11.31 13.33
CA HIS A 67 -5.43 10.72 14.56
C HIS A 67 -6.46 9.78 15.17
N GLN A 68 -6.01 8.65 15.69
CA GLN A 68 -6.85 7.74 16.46
C GLN A 68 -6.09 7.27 17.71
N LYS A 69 -6.83 6.72 18.68
CA LYS A 69 -6.21 5.96 19.76
C LYS A 69 -5.64 4.67 19.18
N ASN A 70 -4.45 4.27 19.65
CA ASN A 70 -3.81 3.03 19.18
C ASN A 70 -4.79 1.85 19.16
N SER A 71 -5.06 1.37 17.96
CA SER A 71 -6.02 0.31 17.65
C SER A 71 -5.45 -0.73 16.67
N GLY A 72 -4.18 -0.57 16.30
CA GLY A 72 -3.43 -1.46 15.43
C GLY A 72 -3.52 -1.13 13.95
N PRO A 73 -2.64 -1.74 13.13
CA PRO A 73 -2.46 -1.40 11.72
C PRO A 73 -3.70 -1.64 10.87
N GLY A 74 -4.51 -2.66 11.18
CA GLY A 74 -5.76 -2.93 10.48
C GLY A 74 -6.77 -1.79 10.66
N ALA A 75 -6.95 -1.30 11.90
CA ALA A 75 -7.85 -0.18 12.21
C ALA A 75 -7.36 1.13 11.55
N ALA A 76 -6.05 1.38 11.59
CA ALA A 76 -5.47 2.55 10.92
C ALA A 76 -5.71 2.51 9.40
N ARG A 77 -5.48 1.35 8.75
CA ARG A 77 -5.77 1.19 7.33
C ARG A 77 -7.26 1.35 7.04
N ASN A 78 -8.16 0.87 7.90
CA ASN A 78 -9.60 1.05 7.77
C ASN A 78 -10.02 2.52 7.82
N LEU A 79 -9.50 3.28 8.77
CA LEU A 79 -9.77 4.73 8.84
C LEU A 79 -9.31 5.42 7.55
N GLY A 80 -8.15 5.03 7.00
CA GLY A 80 -7.67 5.50 5.71
C GLY A 80 -8.61 5.14 4.55
N LEU A 81 -9.07 3.89 4.46
CA LEU A 81 -10.01 3.42 3.44
C LEU A 81 -11.35 4.16 3.45
N LEU A 82 -11.85 4.48 4.65
CA LEU A 82 -13.11 5.21 4.82
C LEU A 82 -13.00 6.68 4.40
N ASN A 83 -11.80 7.25 4.44
CA ASN A 83 -11.52 8.63 4.05
C ASN A 83 -10.94 8.77 2.64
N ALA A 84 -10.63 7.66 1.97
CA ALA A 84 -10.10 7.65 0.61
C ALA A 84 -11.15 8.08 -0.41
N THR A 85 -10.81 9.09 -1.24
CA THR A 85 -11.68 9.63 -2.30
C THR A 85 -11.31 9.11 -3.69
N GLY A 86 -10.13 8.51 -3.83
CA GLY A 86 -9.59 8.05 -5.10
C GLY A 86 -10.32 6.85 -5.70
N SER A 87 -10.22 6.75 -7.02
CA SER A 87 -10.66 5.58 -7.78
C SER A 87 -9.73 4.38 -7.57
N TYR A 88 -8.47 4.66 -7.26
CA TYR A 88 -7.45 3.68 -6.91
C TYR A 88 -6.96 3.89 -5.48
N ILE A 89 -6.56 2.80 -4.84
CA ILE A 89 -5.90 2.84 -3.53
C ILE A 89 -4.60 2.03 -3.56
N THR A 90 -3.67 2.43 -2.71
CA THR A 90 -2.49 1.65 -2.31
C THR A 90 -2.13 1.97 -0.85
N PHE A 91 -1.28 1.15 -0.27
CA PHE A 91 -0.75 1.37 1.08
C PHE A 91 0.75 1.56 1.03
N VAL A 92 1.28 2.32 1.97
CA VAL A 92 2.71 2.45 2.19
C VAL A 92 2.96 2.41 3.69
N ASP A 93 3.82 1.51 4.14
CA ASP A 93 4.22 1.46 5.53
C ASP A 93 5.16 2.64 5.83
N SER A 94 5.02 3.25 7.00
CA SER A 94 5.65 4.55 7.32
C SER A 94 7.16 4.53 7.46
N ASP A 95 7.77 3.34 7.48
CA ASP A 95 9.21 3.10 7.50
C ASP A 95 9.81 2.76 6.13
N ASP A 96 8.96 2.62 5.09
CA ASP A 96 9.33 2.27 3.72
C ASP A 96 9.32 3.48 2.77
N CYS A 97 9.64 3.23 1.49
CA CYS A 97 9.58 4.22 0.42
C CYS A 97 8.96 3.66 -0.84
N VAL A 98 8.52 4.54 -1.73
CA VAL A 98 8.03 4.18 -3.06
C VAL A 98 9.02 4.57 -4.15
N GLU A 99 9.02 3.83 -5.27
CA GLU A 99 9.84 4.15 -6.44
C GLU A 99 9.37 5.42 -7.12
N SER A 100 10.28 6.30 -7.52
CA SER A 100 9.99 7.68 -7.97
C SER A 100 9.03 7.80 -9.16
N ASP A 101 8.97 6.80 -10.02
CA ASP A 101 8.12 6.80 -11.24
C ASP A 101 7.21 5.57 -11.32
N GLY A 102 7.12 4.79 -10.23
CA GLY A 102 6.42 3.52 -10.20
C GLY A 102 4.93 3.66 -10.49
N TYR A 103 4.26 4.57 -9.80
CA TYR A 103 2.83 4.79 -9.97
C TYR A 103 2.47 5.36 -11.34
N ASN A 104 3.30 6.27 -11.88
CA ASN A 104 3.09 6.82 -13.23
C ASN A 104 3.22 5.73 -14.30
N LYS A 105 4.22 4.85 -14.19
CA LYS A 105 4.40 3.72 -15.10
C LYS A 105 3.22 2.75 -15.09
N ILE A 106 2.58 2.56 -13.95
CA ILE A 106 1.42 1.69 -13.82
C ILE A 106 0.13 2.38 -14.29
N LEU A 107 -0.15 3.58 -13.78
CA LEU A 107 -1.47 4.21 -13.96
C LEU A 107 -1.63 4.92 -15.32
N ASN A 108 -0.56 5.18 -16.05
CA ASN A 108 -0.61 5.76 -17.41
C ASN A 108 -0.49 4.71 -18.53
N LYS A 109 -0.51 3.40 -18.24
CA LYS A 109 -0.38 2.32 -19.20
C LYS A 109 -1.62 1.42 -19.25
N GLU A 110 -1.50 0.36 -20.03
CA GLU A 110 -2.52 -0.67 -20.29
C GLU A 110 -3.07 -1.40 -19.03
N TYR A 111 -2.43 -1.21 -17.87
CA TYR A 111 -2.85 -1.83 -16.62
C TYR A 111 -4.11 -1.23 -16.00
N LYS A 112 -4.55 -0.04 -16.43
CA LYS A 112 -5.78 0.64 -15.92
C LYS A 112 -7.04 -0.21 -15.99
N SER A 113 -7.11 -1.17 -16.90
CA SER A 113 -8.25 -2.08 -16.98
C SER A 113 -8.30 -3.11 -15.85
N ALA A 114 -7.18 -3.35 -15.16
CA ALA A 114 -7.10 -4.31 -14.07
C ALA A 114 -7.85 -3.83 -12.81
N ASP A 115 -8.29 -4.79 -12.03
CA ASP A 115 -8.91 -4.56 -10.72
C ASP A 115 -7.86 -4.53 -9.62
N VAL A 116 -6.82 -5.38 -9.77
CA VAL A 116 -5.65 -5.43 -8.90
C VAL A 116 -4.40 -5.48 -9.76
N ILE A 117 -3.49 -4.58 -9.53
CA ILE A 117 -2.17 -4.53 -10.16
C ILE A 117 -1.15 -4.82 -9.08
N ILE A 118 -0.29 -5.81 -9.30
CA ILE A 118 0.76 -6.22 -8.38
C ILE A 118 2.09 -5.78 -8.97
N GLY A 119 2.78 -4.86 -8.31
CA GLY A 119 4.09 -4.35 -8.72
C GLY A 119 5.23 -5.12 -8.10
N GLN A 120 6.41 -4.92 -8.67
CA GLN A 120 7.69 -5.42 -8.14
C GLN A 120 8.18 -4.54 -7.00
N TRP A 121 9.13 -5.07 -6.21
CA TRP A 121 9.72 -4.30 -5.11
C TRP A 121 11.18 -4.67 -4.88
N HIS A 122 11.90 -3.75 -4.26
CA HIS A 122 13.21 -4.01 -3.70
C HIS A 122 13.10 -4.32 -2.21
N THR A 123 13.88 -5.25 -1.71
CA THR A 123 14.16 -5.40 -0.27
C THR A 123 15.52 -4.80 0.01
N ILE A 124 15.56 -3.77 0.85
CA ILE A 124 16.77 -3.02 1.19
C ILE A 124 17.15 -3.36 2.62
N PHE A 125 18.31 -3.97 2.81
CA PHE A 125 18.80 -4.37 4.12
C PHE A 125 19.68 -3.27 4.75
N GLU A 126 19.77 -3.24 6.07
CA GLU A 126 20.59 -2.26 6.83
C GLU A 126 22.07 -2.24 6.40
N ASN A 127 22.59 -3.37 5.95
CA ASN A 127 23.97 -3.49 5.44
C ASN A 127 24.17 -2.96 4.01
N GLY A 128 23.12 -2.37 3.43
CA GLY A 128 23.14 -1.85 2.06
C GLY A 128 22.90 -2.88 0.95
N LYS A 129 22.71 -4.18 1.28
CA LYS A 129 22.31 -5.20 0.31
C LYS A 129 20.90 -4.87 -0.22
N VAL A 130 20.72 -5.03 -1.53
CA VAL A 130 19.41 -4.88 -2.20
C VAL A 130 19.06 -6.20 -2.87
N GLU A 131 17.87 -6.73 -2.56
CA GLU A 131 17.28 -7.86 -3.25
C GLU A 131 16.13 -7.39 -4.14
N GLN A 132 16.11 -7.89 -5.37
CA GLN A 132 15.07 -7.56 -6.35
C GLN A 132 14.01 -8.65 -6.38
N ASN A 133 12.77 -8.27 -6.10
CA ASN A 133 11.62 -9.15 -6.19
C ASN A 133 10.89 -8.89 -7.51
N THR A 134 11.20 -9.69 -8.53
CA THR A 134 10.83 -9.47 -9.92
C THR A 134 9.78 -10.43 -10.43
N PHE A 135 9.02 -9.98 -11.42
CA PHE A 135 8.18 -10.82 -12.26
C PHE A 135 8.77 -10.85 -13.67
N ASN A 136 8.88 -12.03 -14.27
CA ASN A 136 9.31 -12.16 -15.66
C ASN A 136 8.17 -11.71 -16.58
N ASN A 137 8.23 -10.48 -17.07
CA ASN A 137 7.26 -9.80 -17.94
C ASN A 137 5.90 -9.50 -17.28
N SER A 138 5.32 -8.39 -17.69
CA SER A 138 3.96 -8.01 -17.32
C SER A 138 2.96 -8.98 -17.95
N ARG A 139 2.01 -9.47 -17.15
CA ARG A 139 0.99 -10.41 -17.61
C ARG A 139 -0.25 -10.42 -16.73
N GLU A 140 -1.36 -10.71 -17.35
CA GLU A 140 -2.55 -11.12 -16.62
C GLU A 140 -2.32 -12.46 -15.92
N ILE A 141 -2.81 -12.59 -14.72
CA ILE A 141 -2.70 -13.80 -13.91
C ILE A 141 -4.08 -14.19 -13.36
N SER A 142 -4.37 -15.49 -13.33
CA SER A 142 -5.62 -15.93 -12.75
C SER A 142 -5.65 -15.65 -11.23
N ARG A 143 -6.79 -15.15 -10.76
CA ARG A 143 -7.06 -14.91 -9.35
C ARG A 143 -6.70 -16.12 -8.48
N ASP A 144 -7.11 -17.33 -8.91
CA ASP A 144 -6.87 -18.57 -8.17
C ASP A 144 -5.37 -18.88 -7.97
N LYS A 145 -4.53 -18.48 -8.94
CA LYS A 145 -3.09 -18.64 -8.81
C LYS A 145 -2.52 -17.68 -7.76
N VAL A 146 -3.00 -16.43 -7.71
CA VAL A 146 -2.62 -15.48 -6.68
C VAL A 146 -3.06 -15.97 -5.30
N VAL A 147 -4.32 -16.41 -5.16
CA VAL A 147 -4.85 -16.98 -3.91
C VAL A 147 -4.02 -18.17 -3.43
N LYS A 148 -3.71 -19.12 -4.32
CA LYS A 148 -2.85 -20.27 -3.97
C LYS A 148 -1.48 -19.86 -3.47
N ASN A 149 -0.86 -18.84 -4.10
CA ASN A 149 0.45 -18.34 -3.66
C ASN A 149 0.39 -17.66 -2.29
N ILE A 150 -0.64 -16.87 -2.01
CA ILE A 150 -0.84 -16.25 -0.70
C ILE A 150 -0.96 -17.32 0.38
N ILE A 151 -1.80 -18.35 0.16
CA ILE A 151 -2.03 -19.43 1.13
C ILE A 151 -0.76 -20.27 1.35
N ARG A 152 0.07 -20.44 0.31
CA ARG A 152 1.33 -21.21 0.39
C ARG A 152 2.52 -20.42 0.88
N TYR A 153 2.34 -19.13 1.24
CA TYR A 153 3.42 -18.21 1.59
C TYR A 153 4.49 -18.08 0.49
N ASP A 154 4.05 -18.20 -0.78
CA ASP A 154 4.92 -18.07 -1.95
C ASP A 154 4.82 -16.64 -2.52
N ASN A 155 5.91 -15.90 -2.50
CA ASN A 155 5.96 -14.51 -2.96
C ASN A 155 6.04 -14.34 -4.49
N LYS A 156 6.08 -15.43 -5.27
CA LYS A 156 6.19 -15.39 -6.76
C LYS A 156 5.09 -14.60 -7.47
N CYS A 157 3.97 -14.34 -6.77
CA CYS A 157 2.88 -13.50 -7.26
C CYS A 157 2.61 -12.32 -6.32
N GLY A 158 3.65 -11.78 -5.67
CA GLY A 158 3.56 -10.60 -4.85
C GLY A 158 3.00 -10.80 -3.44
N GLY A 159 2.85 -12.04 -2.97
CA GLY A 159 2.39 -12.36 -1.62
C GLY A 159 1.05 -11.73 -1.23
N GLY A 160 0.74 -11.77 0.06
CA GLY A 160 -0.46 -11.17 0.64
C GLY A 160 -0.28 -9.73 1.14
N TYR A 161 0.79 -9.05 0.73
CA TYR A 161 1.10 -7.70 1.19
C TYR A 161 0.23 -6.66 0.47
N PRO A 162 -0.37 -5.67 1.17
CA PRO A 162 -1.16 -4.62 0.54
C PRO A 162 -0.30 -3.54 -0.14
N TRP A 163 0.93 -3.29 0.34
CA TRP A 163 1.80 -2.20 -0.10
C TRP A 163 2.37 -2.35 -1.51
N ASN A 164 2.46 -3.56 -2.07
CA ASN A 164 2.90 -3.78 -3.46
C ASN A 164 1.73 -3.89 -4.45
N LYS A 165 0.55 -3.42 -4.07
CA LYS A 165 -0.66 -3.51 -4.89
C LYS A 165 -1.31 -2.17 -5.10
N ILE A 166 -1.74 -1.92 -6.35
CA ILE A 166 -2.65 -0.83 -6.67
C ILE A 166 -4.00 -1.46 -7.00
N ILE A 167 -5.03 -1.05 -6.27
CA ILE A 167 -6.36 -1.63 -6.35
C ILE A 167 -7.32 -0.62 -6.96
N ASN A 168 -8.07 -1.01 -7.97
CA ASN A 168 -9.18 -0.21 -8.48
C ASN A 168 -10.33 -0.24 -7.48
N TRP A 169 -10.24 0.65 -6.49
CA TRP A 169 -11.12 0.71 -5.35
C TRP A 169 -12.57 0.96 -5.72
N LYS A 170 -12.79 1.78 -6.75
CA LYS A 170 -14.12 2.06 -7.28
C LYS A 170 -14.79 0.77 -7.76
N LYS A 171 -14.15 0.00 -8.65
CA LYS A 171 -14.69 -1.26 -9.17
C LYS A 171 -14.92 -2.31 -8.07
N ILE A 172 -13.98 -2.41 -7.12
CA ILE A 172 -14.12 -3.37 -6.01
C ILE A 172 -15.34 -3.02 -5.16
N LYS A 173 -15.49 -1.74 -4.76
CA LYS A 173 -16.67 -1.30 -3.98
C LYS A 173 -17.98 -1.51 -4.73
N GLU A 174 -18.03 -1.19 -6.01
CA GLU A 174 -19.22 -1.37 -6.85
C GLU A 174 -19.66 -2.84 -6.88
N ARG A 175 -18.73 -3.78 -7.05
CA ARG A 175 -19.04 -5.22 -7.08
C ARG A 175 -19.36 -5.81 -5.72
N ALA A 176 -18.73 -5.33 -4.68
CA ALA A 176 -18.97 -5.77 -3.31
C ALA A 176 -20.23 -5.15 -2.68
N GLY A 177 -20.73 -4.03 -3.25
CA GLY A 177 -21.82 -3.24 -2.67
C GLY A 177 -21.42 -2.47 -1.41
N LYS A 178 -20.16 -2.54 -1.00
CA LYS A 178 -19.62 -1.90 0.22
C LYS A 178 -18.10 -1.77 0.16
N ALA A 179 -17.53 -0.99 1.06
CA ALA A 179 -16.09 -1.01 1.31
C ALA A 179 -15.68 -2.36 1.95
N ILE A 180 -14.56 -2.91 1.49
CA ILE A 180 -13.94 -4.10 2.09
C ILE A 180 -12.92 -3.63 3.12
N LEU A 181 -13.18 -3.88 4.38
CA LEU A 181 -12.34 -3.44 5.50
C LEU A 181 -11.48 -4.60 6.02
N PHE A 182 -10.37 -4.26 6.66
CA PHE A 182 -9.55 -5.19 7.42
C PHE A 182 -10.34 -5.70 8.64
N ASP A 183 -10.15 -6.95 9.00
CA ASP A 183 -10.70 -7.51 10.23
C ASP A 183 -9.83 -7.07 11.42
N GLU A 184 -10.33 -6.14 12.22
CA GLU A 184 -9.61 -5.56 13.35
C GLU A 184 -9.45 -6.53 14.54
N SER A 185 -10.15 -7.66 14.52
CA SER A 185 -9.98 -8.73 15.52
C SER A 185 -8.70 -9.55 15.29
N LEU A 186 -8.14 -9.51 14.08
CA LEU A 186 -6.91 -10.21 13.71
C LEU A 186 -5.68 -9.39 14.12
N LYS A 187 -4.80 -10.00 14.89
CA LYS A 187 -3.52 -9.38 15.29
C LYS A 187 -2.39 -9.69 14.32
N VAL A 188 -2.54 -10.73 13.52
CA VAL A 188 -1.59 -11.19 12.49
C VAL A 188 -2.37 -11.67 11.28
N TYR A 189 -1.75 -11.54 10.09
CA TYR A 189 -2.35 -11.93 8.80
C TYR A 189 -3.58 -11.14 8.37
N GLU A 190 -3.92 -10.03 9.04
CA GLU A 190 -5.02 -9.14 8.66
C GLU A 190 -4.87 -8.65 7.21
N ASP A 191 -3.64 -8.40 6.78
CA ASP A 191 -3.24 -8.01 5.44
C ASP A 191 -3.57 -9.10 4.40
N LYS A 192 -3.19 -10.34 4.68
CA LYS A 192 -3.45 -11.48 3.78
C LYS A 192 -4.93 -11.77 3.64
N CYS A 193 -5.65 -11.75 4.78
CA CYS A 193 -7.10 -11.94 4.78
C CYS A 193 -7.79 -10.85 3.97
N TRP A 194 -7.39 -9.60 4.14
CA TRP A 194 -7.95 -8.48 3.38
C TRP A 194 -7.69 -8.61 1.88
N ILE A 195 -6.47 -8.97 1.45
CA ILE A 195 -6.17 -9.20 0.03
C ILE A 195 -7.00 -10.36 -0.53
N LEU A 196 -7.20 -11.44 0.23
CA LEU A 196 -8.06 -12.53 -0.20
C LEU A 196 -9.51 -12.06 -0.39
N ASP A 197 -10.01 -11.17 0.48
CA ASP A 197 -11.34 -10.58 0.34
C ASP A 197 -11.44 -9.65 -0.89
N ILE A 198 -10.46 -8.82 -1.16
CA ILE A 198 -10.37 -8.02 -2.39
C ILE A 198 -10.41 -8.92 -3.63
N LEU A 199 -9.66 -10.02 -3.63
CA LEU A 199 -9.62 -10.95 -4.75
C LEU A 199 -10.97 -11.62 -5.04
N LYS A 200 -11.87 -11.79 -4.07
CA LYS A 200 -13.22 -12.32 -4.29
C LYS A 200 -14.03 -11.48 -5.29
N TYR A 201 -13.81 -10.16 -5.28
CA TYR A 201 -14.51 -9.19 -6.13
C TYR A 201 -13.70 -8.76 -7.35
N SER A 202 -12.47 -9.30 -7.52
CA SER A 202 -11.60 -8.99 -8.65
C SER A 202 -11.88 -9.91 -9.83
N GLN A 203 -11.96 -9.35 -11.03
CA GLN A 203 -12.08 -10.10 -12.28
C GLN A 203 -10.75 -10.16 -13.02
N LYS A 204 -10.00 -9.07 -13.01
CA LYS A 204 -8.72 -8.96 -13.71
C LYS A 204 -7.60 -8.60 -12.74
N VAL A 205 -6.60 -9.48 -12.64
CA VAL A 205 -5.37 -9.27 -11.85
C VAL A 205 -4.18 -9.26 -12.79
N VAL A 206 -3.27 -8.30 -12.62
CA VAL A 206 -2.08 -8.14 -13.45
C VAL A 206 -0.83 -8.13 -12.57
N LEU A 207 0.17 -8.91 -12.95
CA LEU A 207 1.55 -8.74 -12.49
C LEU A 207 2.21 -7.71 -13.40
N ALA A 208 2.62 -6.58 -12.86
CA ALA A 208 3.29 -5.53 -13.61
C ALA A 208 4.82 -5.65 -13.46
N ASP A 209 5.53 -5.66 -14.58
CA ASP A 209 7.01 -5.58 -14.62
C ASP A 209 7.46 -4.14 -14.35
N VAL A 210 7.10 -3.64 -13.17
CA VAL A 210 7.39 -2.28 -12.72
C VAL A 210 7.68 -2.31 -11.23
N TYR A 211 8.84 -1.79 -10.84
CA TYR A 211 9.13 -1.53 -9.44
C TYR A 211 8.31 -0.35 -8.94
N ILE A 212 7.63 -0.55 -7.80
CA ILE A 212 6.78 0.48 -7.17
C ILE A 212 7.16 0.74 -5.72
N TYR A 213 7.90 -0.17 -5.10
CA TYR A 213 8.10 -0.16 -3.66
C TYR A 213 9.52 -0.54 -3.25
N ASN A 214 10.01 0.10 -2.18
CA ASN A 214 11.28 -0.16 -1.52
C ASN A 214 10.98 -0.55 -0.07
N TYR A 215 10.97 -1.86 0.20
CA TYR A 215 10.80 -2.43 1.52
C TYR A 215 12.12 -2.40 2.29
N TYR A 216 12.17 -1.68 3.41
CA TYR A 216 13.35 -1.59 4.26
C TYR A 216 13.30 -2.65 5.36
N TYR A 217 14.24 -3.58 5.32
CA TYR A 217 14.37 -4.64 6.30
C TYR A 217 15.24 -4.18 7.47
N TYR A 218 14.60 -3.95 8.62
CA TYR A 218 15.27 -3.64 9.89
C TYR A 218 15.23 -4.86 10.81
N ASN A 219 16.35 -5.15 11.50
CA ASN A 219 16.42 -6.27 12.44
C ASN A 219 15.45 -6.12 13.64
N GLU A 220 15.05 -4.90 13.95
CA GLU A 220 14.15 -4.56 15.07
C GLU A 220 12.68 -4.36 14.63
N SER A 221 12.31 -4.69 13.38
CA SER A 221 10.95 -4.45 12.92
C SER A 221 9.93 -5.36 13.60
N LEU A 222 8.73 -4.81 13.88
CA LEU A 222 7.64 -5.51 14.59
C LEU A 222 7.22 -6.84 13.93
N SER A 223 7.38 -6.96 12.62
CA SER A 223 7.05 -8.18 11.86
C SER A 223 7.92 -9.38 12.24
N HIS A 224 9.08 -9.19 12.87
CA HIS A 224 9.99 -10.26 13.29
C HIS A 224 9.81 -10.66 14.75
N SER A 225 9.28 -9.79 15.61
CA SER A 225 9.05 -10.08 17.02
C SER A 225 7.84 -11.00 17.29
N LEU A 226 6.97 -11.20 16.30
CA LEU A 226 5.75 -12.01 16.43
C LEU A 226 5.90 -13.45 15.91
N LEU A 227 7.06 -13.82 15.34
CA LEU A 227 7.33 -15.15 14.79
C LEU A 227 8.38 -15.94 15.60
N GLY A 228 8.76 -15.45 16.78
CA GLY A 228 9.67 -16.08 17.74
C GLY A 228 8.95 -16.89 18.82
#